data_5850d112643a1faf80af831670483bec
#
_entry.id   5850d112643a1faf80af831670483bec
#
_cell.length_a   1.000
_cell.length_b   1.000
_cell.length_c   1.000
_cell.angle_alpha   90.00
_cell.angle_beta   90.00
_cell.angle_gamma   90.00
#
_symmetry.space_group_name_H-M   'P 1'
#
loop_
_entity.id
_entity.type
_entity.pdbx_description
1 polymer ?
#
loop_
_entity_poly.entity_id
_entity_poly.type
_entity_poly.pdbx_seq_one_letter_code
_entity_poly.pdbx_strand_id
1 'polypeptide(L)'
;MEKNIELLKKAIQDKEHPMQVAQTRLDTRLRRPNVELCRDPVQHRLVQEVGEITNTVDNLQHKLREAENALQALLRTKAALEQDLSIKNNSLFIDREKCLAMRKTFPMAPRIVSV
;
A
#
# COMPACT_ATOMS: atom_id res chain seq x y z
N MET A 1 -0.45 6.32 -3.55
CA MET A 1 -0.03 5.01 -3.06
C MET A 1 -0.89 3.86 -3.57
N GLU A 2 -2.19 4.01 -3.64
CA GLU A 2 -3.08 2.99 -4.20
C GLU A 2 -2.74 2.66 -5.66
N LYS A 3 -2.43 3.66 -6.45
CA LYS A 3 -1.98 3.46 -7.83
C LYS A 3 -0.68 2.66 -7.90
N ASN A 4 0.24 2.90 -6.99
CA ASN A 4 1.50 2.16 -6.92
C ASN A 4 1.26 0.68 -6.61
N ILE A 5 0.32 0.39 -5.72
CA ILE A 5 -0.05 -0.98 -5.37
C ILE A 5 -0.65 -1.69 -6.57
N GLU A 6 -1.53 -1.05 -7.30
CA GLU A 6 -2.11 -1.62 -8.53
C GLU A 6 -1.06 -1.86 -9.60
N LEU A 7 -0.12 -0.92 -9.78
CA LEU A 7 0.98 -1.09 -10.71
C LEU A 7 1.88 -2.25 -10.33
N LEU A 8 2.16 -2.43 -9.04
CA LEU A 8 2.95 -3.56 -8.55
C LEU A 8 2.23 -4.89 -8.76
N LYS A 9 0.93 -4.94 -8.50
CA LYS A 9 0.12 -6.14 -8.77
C LYS A 9 0.12 -6.49 -10.26
N LYS A 10 -0.03 -5.50 -11.12
CA LYS A 10 0.01 -5.70 -12.56
C LYS A 10 1.38 -6.19 -13.00
N ALA A 11 2.45 -5.62 -12.47
CA ALA A 11 3.81 -6.04 -12.80
C ALA A 11 4.04 -7.50 -12.40
N ILE A 12 3.51 -7.94 -11.26
CA ILE A 12 3.59 -9.33 -10.83
C ILE A 12 2.83 -10.24 -11.79
N GLN A 13 1.61 -9.87 -12.18
CA GLN A 13 0.84 -10.64 -13.14
C GLN A 13 1.53 -10.72 -14.50
N ASP A 14 2.13 -9.64 -14.95
CA ASP A 14 2.85 -9.60 -16.22
C ASP A 14 4.07 -10.53 -16.22
N LYS A 15 4.61 -10.87 -15.07
CA LYS A 15 5.74 -11.81 -14.95
C LYS A 15 5.31 -13.27 -14.86
N GLU A 16 4.07 -13.55 -14.55
CA GLU A 16 3.58 -14.93 -14.45
C GLU A 16 3.68 -15.69 -15.76
N HIS A 17 3.28 -15.09 -16.86
CA HIS A 17 3.31 -15.72 -18.17
C HIS A 17 4.74 -16.06 -18.63
N PRO A 18 5.70 -15.14 -18.60
CA PRO A 18 7.09 -15.47 -18.91
C PRO A 18 7.66 -16.55 -18.01
N MET A 19 7.29 -16.56 -16.73
CA MET A 19 7.74 -17.57 -15.80
C MET A 19 7.20 -18.95 -16.16
N GLN A 20 5.92 -19.04 -16.47
CA GLN A 20 5.30 -20.29 -16.92
C GLN A 20 5.94 -20.81 -18.21
N VAL A 21 6.19 -19.93 -19.17
CA VAL A 21 6.85 -20.30 -20.44
C VAL A 21 8.25 -20.83 -20.17
N ALA A 22 9.03 -20.13 -19.35
CA ALA A 22 10.39 -20.55 -19.02
C ALA A 22 10.42 -21.88 -18.28
N GLN A 23 9.53 -22.08 -17.33
CA GLN A 23 9.41 -23.36 -16.60
C GLN A 23 8.96 -24.48 -17.51
N THR A 24 8.00 -24.24 -18.37
CA THR A 24 7.53 -25.25 -19.34
C THR A 24 8.64 -25.67 -20.28
N ARG A 25 9.44 -24.73 -20.75
CA ARG A 25 10.59 -25.03 -21.61
C ARG A 25 11.62 -25.87 -20.87
N LEU A 26 11.90 -25.51 -19.64
CA LEU A 26 12.84 -26.25 -18.80
C LEU A 26 12.35 -27.66 -18.53
N ASP A 27 11.08 -27.83 -18.15
CA ASP A 27 10.46 -29.12 -17.88
C ASP A 27 10.45 -30.00 -19.16
N THR A 28 10.13 -29.42 -20.30
CA THR A 28 10.13 -30.13 -21.58
C THR A 28 11.53 -30.65 -21.89
N ARG A 29 12.56 -29.88 -21.63
CA ARG A 29 13.95 -30.33 -21.83
C ARG A 29 14.33 -31.43 -20.90
N LEU A 30 13.93 -31.37 -19.64
CA LEU A 30 14.21 -32.39 -18.65
C LEU A 30 13.50 -33.72 -18.95
N ARG A 31 12.39 -33.68 -19.68
CA ARG A 31 11.61 -34.87 -20.04
C ARG A 31 12.04 -35.52 -21.36
N ARG A 32 12.98 -34.96 -22.07
CA ARG A 32 13.48 -35.58 -23.30
C ARG A 32 14.15 -36.93 -23.01
N PRO A 33 13.80 -38.00 -23.74
CA PRO A 33 14.32 -39.32 -23.44
C PRO A 33 15.84 -39.43 -23.60
N ASN A 34 16.40 -38.62 -24.46
CA ASN A 34 17.86 -38.55 -24.64
C ASN A 34 18.46 -37.36 -23.94
N VAL A 35 17.90 -37.06 -22.82
CA VAL A 35 18.58 -36.11 -22.02
C VAL A 35 19.87 -36.74 -21.58
N GLU A 36 20.72 -36.66 -22.45
CA GLU A 36 22.01 -36.25 -21.99
C GLU A 36 21.72 -35.05 -21.13
N LEU A 37 21.82 -35.25 -19.88
CA LEU A 37 21.83 -34.16 -18.89
C LEU A 37 22.96 -33.23 -19.26
N CYS A 38 23.04 -32.96 -20.50
CA CYS A 38 23.96 -32.06 -21.09
C CYS A 38 23.53 -30.70 -20.66
N ARG A 39 24.26 -30.26 -19.80
CA ARG A 39 24.38 -28.87 -19.46
C ARG A 39 24.82 -28.10 -20.69
N ASP A 40 23.97 -28.10 -21.71
CA ASP A 40 24.24 -27.26 -22.86
C ASP A 40 24.00 -25.80 -22.49
N PRO A 41 24.57 -24.86 -23.21
CA PRO A 41 24.42 -23.44 -22.92
C PRO A 41 22.95 -22.99 -22.88
N VAL A 42 22.09 -23.62 -23.64
CA VAL A 42 20.66 -23.28 -23.68
C VAL A 42 19.97 -23.65 -22.37
N GLN A 43 20.30 -24.81 -21.81
CA GLN A 43 19.73 -25.23 -20.53
C GLN A 43 20.22 -24.34 -19.40
N HIS A 44 21.49 -23.99 -19.35
CA HIS A 44 22.01 -23.04 -18.39
C HIS A 44 21.30 -21.70 -18.48
N ARG A 45 21.06 -21.23 -19.70
CA ARG A 45 20.37 -19.97 -19.91
C ARG A 45 18.91 -20.05 -19.45
N LEU A 46 18.22 -21.16 -19.69
CA LEU A 46 16.86 -21.35 -19.20
C LEU A 46 16.79 -21.37 -17.68
N VAL A 47 17.70 -22.06 -17.01
CA VAL A 47 17.77 -22.08 -15.57
C VAL A 47 18.05 -20.69 -15.03
N GLN A 48 18.95 -19.96 -15.64
CA GLN A 48 19.27 -18.59 -15.28
C GLN A 48 18.06 -17.68 -15.47
N GLU A 49 17.36 -17.80 -16.59
CA GLU A 49 16.15 -17.01 -16.86
C GLU A 49 15.07 -17.25 -15.82
N VAL A 50 14.79 -18.52 -15.48
CA VAL A 50 13.82 -18.85 -14.42
C VAL A 50 14.26 -18.26 -13.09
N GLY A 51 15.53 -18.34 -12.76
CA GLY A 51 16.08 -17.75 -11.53
C GLY A 51 15.90 -16.23 -11.50
N GLU A 52 16.20 -15.56 -12.59
CA GLU A 52 16.06 -14.10 -12.69
C GLU A 52 14.60 -13.67 -12.56
N ILE A 53 13.69 -14.36 -13.24
CA ILE A 53 12.25 -14.06 -13.16
C ILE A 53 11.75 -14.30 -11.74
N THR A 54 12.14 -15.40 -11.12
CA THR A 54 11.76 -15.72 -9.74
C THR A 54 12.21 -14.63 -8.78
N ASN A 55 13.46 -14.20 -8.90
CA ASN A 55 13.99 -13.12 -8.06
C ASN A 55 13.24 -11.81 -8.29
N THR A 56 12.91 -11.50 -9.53
CA THR A 56 12.14 -10.31 -9.87
C THR A 56 10.76 -10.35 -9.24
N VAL A 57 10.07 -11.49 -9.33
CA VAL A 57 8.74 -11.68 -8.73
C VAL A 57 8.81 -11.57 -7.22
N ASP A 58 9.81 -12.17 -6.59
CA ASP A 58 9.99 -12.08 -5.14
C ASP A 58 10.23 -10.64 -4.69
N ASN A 59 11.05 -9.90 -5.41
CA ASN A 59 11.29 -8.50 -5.12
C ASN A 59 10.03 -7.65 -5.28
N LEU A 60 9.25 -7.91 -6.33
CA LEU A 60 7.99 -7.21 -6.55
C LEU A 60 6.98 -7.52 -5.45
N GLN A 61 6.88 -8.77 -5.03
CA GLN A 61 6.00 -9.16 -3.93
C GLN A 61 6.41 -8.52 -2.61
N HIS A 62 7.71 -8.43 -2.37
CA HIS A 62 8.23 -7.75 -1.18
C HIS A 62 7.86 -6.27 -1.19
N LYS A 63 8.06 -5.59 -2.30
CA LYS A 63 7.69 -4.19 -2.46
C LYS A 63 6.18 -3.99 -2.34
N LEU A 64 5.39 -4.91 -2.85
CA LEU A 64 3.93 -4.86 -2.71
C LEU A 64 3.52 -4.91 -1.24
N ARG A 65 4.10 -5.83 -0.46
CA ARG A 65 3.81 -5.93 0.98
C ARG A 65 4.21 -4.66 1.72
N GLU A 66 5.37 -4.10 1.40
CA GLU A 66 5.80 -2.84 2.00
C GLU A 66 4.82 -1.71 1.67
N ALA A 67 4.38 -1.62 0.42
CA ALA A 67 3.44 -0.61 -0.01
C ALA A 67 2.06 -0.78 0.66
N GLU A 68 1.58 -2.01 0.78
CA GLU A 68 0.32 -2.30 1.48
C GLU A 68 0.40 -1.93 2.96
N ASN A 69 1.51 -2.26 3.61
CA ASN A 69 1.73 -1.90 5.02
C ASN A 69 1.78 -0.39 5.19
N ALA A 70 2.46 0.31 4.29
CA ALA A 70 2.52 1.76 4.30
C ALA A 70 1.13 2.39 4.08
N LEU A 71 0.33 1.82 3.19
CA LEU A 71 -1.04 2.29 2.96
C LEU A 71 -1.90 2.11 4.21
N GLN A 72 -1.81 0.96 4.87
CA GLN A 72 -2.55 0.74 6.11
C GLN A 72 -2.15 1.73 7.20
N ALA A 73 -0.87 2.02 7.33
CA ALA A 73 -0.38 3.01 8.29
C ALA A 73 -0.93 4.40 7.96
N LEU A 74 -0.97 4.79 6.69
CA LEU A 74 -1.55 6.05 6.26
C LEU A 74 -3.05 6.12 6.53
N LEU A 75 -3.78 5.04 6.30
CA LEU A 75 -5.21 5.00 6.56
C LEU A 75 -5.50 5.12 8.06
N ARG A 76 -4.69 4.52 8.91
CA ARG A 76 -4.82 4.69 10.37
C ARG A 76 -4.57 6.14 10.78
N THR A 77 -3.53 6.76 10.24
CA THR A 77 -3.21 8.17 10.49
C THR A 77 -4.35 9.07 10.02
N LYS A 78 -4.87 8.80 8.84
CA LYS A 78 -6.02 9.53 8.29
C LYS A 78 -7.23 9.43 9.21
N ALA A 79 -7.57 8.23 9.67
CA ALA A 79 -8.69 8.03 10.58
C ALA A 79 -8.50 8.77 11.90
N ALA A 80 -7.28 8.74 12.45
CA ALA A 80 -6.97 9.47 13.68
C ALA A 80 -7.10 10.98 13.48
N LEU A 81 -6.61 11.51 12.37
CA LEU A 81 -6.72 12.93 12.05
C LEU A 81 -8.16 13.36 11.82
N GLU A 82 -8.96 12.54 11.15
CA GLU A 82 -10.38 12.81 10.94
C GLU A 82 -11.13 12.85 12.27
N GLN A 83 -10.80 11.94 13.17
CA GLN A 83 -11.40 11.93 14.52
C GLN A 83 -11.01 13.18 15.30
N ASP A 84 -9.73 13.55 15.30
CA ASP A 84 -9.26 14.77 15.95
C ASP A 84 -9.92 16.02 15.36
N LEU A 85 -10.05 16.06 14.06
CA LEU A 85 -10.70 17.17 13.38
C LEU A 85 -12.17 17.27 13.79
N SER A 86 -12.87 16.14 13.86
CA SER A 86 -14.25 16.10 14.32
C SER A 86 -14.40 16.61 15.73
N ILE A 87 -13.52 16.20 16.64
CA ILE A 87 -13.53 16.65 18.04
C ILE A 87 -13.27 18.16 18.12
N LYS A 88 -12.29 18.64 17.39
CA LYS A 88 -11.96 20.07 17.37
C LYS A 88 -13.08 20.92 16.77
N ASN A 89 -13.69 20.45 15.71
CA ASN A 89 -14.83 21.12 15.11
C ASN A 89 -16.03 21.18 16.06
N ASN A 90 -16.27 20.10 16.80
CA ASN A 90 -17.31 20.09 17.81
C ASN A 90 -17.01 21.06 18.96
N SER A 91 -15.76 21.10 19.41
CA SER A 91 -15.32 22.06 20.44
C SER A 91 -15.47 23.49 19.94
N LEU A 92 -15.10 23.75 18.70
CA LEU A 92 -15.24 25.07 18.10
C LEU A 92 -16.72 25.47 17.98
N PHE A 93 -17.56 24.53 17.59
CA PHE A 93 -19.00 24.76 17.53
C PHE A 93 -19.57 25.12 18.90
N ILE A 94 -19.19 24.39 19.94
CA ILE A 94 -19.62 24.68 21.30
C ILE A 94 -19.18 26.08 21.72
N ASP A 95 -17.94 26.43 21.46
CA ASP A 95 -17.42 27.75 21.80
C ASP A 95 -18.12 28.87 21.06
N ARG A 96 -18.32 28.71 19.76
CA ARG A 96 -18.93 29.74 18.94
C ARG A 96 -20.42 29.88 19.17
N GLU A 97 -21.14 28.75 19.10
CA GLU A 97 -22.60 28.80 19.05
C GLU A 97 -23.23 28.79 20.42
N LYS A 98 -22.65 28.06 21.36
CA LYS A 98 -23.23 27.95 22.70
C LYS A 98 -22.65 28.93 23.68
N CYS A 99 -21.34 28.98 23.83
CA CYS A 99 -20.70 29.82 24.81
C CYS A 99 -20.81 31.31 24.48
N LEU A 100 -20.58 31.68 23.22
CA LEU A 100 -20.71 33.07 22.82
C LEU A 100 -22.17 33.52 22.83
N ALA A 101 -23.09 32.66 22.48
CA ALA A 101 -24.51 32.98 22.58
C ALA A 101 -24.93 33.21 24.04
N MET A 102 -24.45 32.38 24.95
CA MET A 102 -24.70 32.58 26.37
C MET A 102 -24.09 33.87 26.89
N ARG A 103 -22.89 34.20 26.47
CA ARG A 103 -22.24 35.47 26.85
C ARG A 103 -23.03 36.67 26.37
N LYS A 104 -23.62 36.60 25.18
CA LYS A 104 -24.45 37.66 24.65
C LYS A 104 -25.72 37.86 25.44
N THR A 105 -26.23 36.83 26.08
CA THR A 105 -27.43 36.94 26.92
C THR A 105 -27.19 37.44 28.30
N PHE A 106 -25.93 37.42 28.77
CA PHE A 106 -25.62 38.03 30.08
C PHE A 106 -25.85 39.52 29.99
N PRO A 107 -26.53 40.07 31.00
CA PRO A 107 -26.61 41.51 31.10
C PRO A 107 -25.20 42.03 31.24
N MET A 108 -24.91 42.89 30.37
CA MET A 108 -23.59 43.45 30.40
C MET A 108 -23.38 44.38 31.51
N ALA A 109 -24.16 44.32 32.30
CA ALA A 109 -24.00 45.09 33.30
C ALA A 109 -22.80 45.22 33.89
N PRO A 110 -22.78 45.51 33.98
CA PRO A 110 -22.10 45.72 34.35
C PRO A 110 -21.46 45.89 35.11
N ARG A 111 -21.56 45.67 34.92
CA ARG A 111 -21.11 45.73 35.43
C ARG A 111 -20.42 45.67 36.08
N ILE A 112 -20.34 45.34 35.88
CA ILE A 112 -19.64 45.06 36.34
C ILE A 112 -19.02 45.81 36.95
N VAL A 113 -19.17 46.30 36.89
CA VAL A 113 -18.66 46.90 37.27
C VAL A 113 -18.65 47.47 38.13
N SER A 114 -18.99 47.62 38.28
CA SER A 114 -18.98 48.20 38.93
C SER A 114 -18.73 48.19 39.93
N VAL A 115 -18.54 48.06 40.02
CA VAL A 115 -18.41 48.14 40.91
C VAL A 115 -17.92 48.40 41.52
#